data_bd5c9521eac2b6feedcee645491a0a08
#
_entry.id   bd5c9521eac2b6feedcee645491a0a08
#
_cell.length_a   1.000
_cell.length_b   1.000
_cell.length_c   1.000
_cell.angle_alpha   90.00
_cell.angle_beta   90.00
_cell.angle_gamma   90.00
#
_symmetry.space_group_name_H-M   'P 1'
#
loop_
_entity.id
_entity.type
_entity.pdbx_description
1 polymer ?
#
loop_
_entity_poly.entity_id
_entity_poly.type
_entity_poly.pdbx_seq_one_letter_code
_entity_poly.pdbx_strand_id
1 'polypeptide(L)'
;LAPTTSVVVTMALGDALAVCLMRARDFQPEDFAKFHPGGSLGRRLLCRVKDQMQTRLPIAALTTSFTDCLTIMNEGRMGVALVMEQQQLRGIITDGDIRRALTANGANTLSKTAQELMTSHPKTIHQDTYLSEAENYMKAHKIHSLVVVDDAQNVVGLVEFSS
;
A
#
# COMPACT_ATOMS: atom_id res chain seq x y z
N LEU A 1 -10.04 -50.46 23.02
CA LEU A 1 -10.10 -49.14 23.68
C LEU A 1 -9.11 -48.23 22.99
N ALA A 2 -9.59 -47.15 22.33
CA ALA A 2 -8.71 -46.14 21.72
C ALA A 2 -8.23 -45.16 22.80
N PRO A 3 -6.91 -44.80 22.81
CA PRO A 3 -6.35 -43.90 23.85
C PRO A 3 -6.67 -42.42 23.58
N THR A 4 -7.96 -42.12 23.41
CA THR A 4 -8.42 -40.79 22.97
C THR A 4 -8.21 -39.72 24.01
N THR A 5 -8.48 -39.97 25.28
CA THR A 5 -8.35 -39.00 26.38
C THR A 5 -6.86 -38.67 26.62
N SER A 6 -5.96 -39.64 26.64
CA SER A 6 -4.52 -39.40 26.83
C SER A 6 -3.91 -38.61 25.68
N VAL A 7 -4.34 -38.84 24.45
CA VAL A 7 -3.91 -38.09 23.27
C VAL A 7 -4.34 -36.61 23.38
N VAL A 8 -5.60 -36.36 23.74
CA VAL A 8 -6.09 -34.97 23.89
C VAL A 8 -5.33 -34.22 25.01
N VAL A 9 -5.13 -34.87 26.16
CA VAL A 9 -4.38 -34.26 27.27
C VAL A 9 -2.93 -33.97 26.88
N THR A 10 -2.26 -34.89 26.19
CA THR A 10 -0.90 -34.70 25.71
C THR A 10 -0.80 -33.55 24.73
N MET A 11 -1.73 -33.45 23.79
CA MET A 11 -1.78 -32.31 22.83
C MET A 11 -2.00 -31.00 23.57
N ALA A 12 -2.96 -30.92 24.50
CA ALA A 12 -3.23 -29.72 25.27
C ALA A 12 -2.01 -29.27 26.12
N LEU A 13 -1.30 -30.23 26.72
CA LEU A 13 -0.07 -29.94 27.46
C LEU A 13 1.03 -29.45 26.54
N GLY A 14 1.18 -30.06 25.37
CA GLY A 14 2.15 -29.66 24.35
C GLY A 14 1.91 -28.22 23.86
N ASP A 15 0.65 -27.88 23.57
CA ASP A 15 0.25 -26.54 23.17
C ASP A 15 0.51 -25.50 24.27
N ALA A 16 0.15 -25.83 25.52
CA ALA A 16 0.40 -24.96 26.66
C ALA A 16 1.92 -24.70 26.85
N LEU A 17 2.73 -25.74 26.71
CA LEU A 17 4.18 -25.60 26.79
C LEU A 17 4.75 -24.76 25.64
N ALA A 18 4.26 -24.97 24.42
CA ALA A 18 4.64 -24.17 23.24
C ALA A 18 4.34 -22.68 23.47
N VAL A 19 3.14 -22.33 23.95
CA VAL A 19 2.77 -20.93 24.26
C VAL A 19 3.65 -20.34 25.35
N CYS A 20 3.96 -21.11 26.40
CA CYS A 20 4.87 -20.66 27.46
C CYS A 20 6.29 -20.37 26.93
N LEU A 21 6.81 -21.24 26.07
CA LEU A 21 8.11 -21.07 25.42
C LEU A 21 8.15 -19.89 24.46
N MET A 22 7.08 -19.67 23.70
CA MET A 22 6.95 -18.50 22.83
C MET A 22 7.04 -17.21 23.65
N ARG A 23 6.31 -17.12 24.76
CA ARG A 23 6.36 -15.96 25.66
C ARG A 23 7.74 -15.80 26.33
N ALA A 24 8.34 -16.87 26.78
CA ALA A 24 9.65 -16.84 27.45
C ALA A 24 10.78 -16.41 26.51
N ARG A 25 10.62 -16.62 25.19
CA ARG A 25 11.59 -16.25 24.16
C ARG A 25 11.23 -14.94 23.45
N ASP A 26 10.18 -14.25 23.87
CA ASP A 26 9.65 -13.09 23.18
C ASP A 26 9.43 -13.32 21.67
N PHE A 27 8.93 -14.53 21.34
CA PHE A 27 8.74 -14.96 19.97
C PHE A 27 7.62 -14.14 19.31
N GLN A 28 7.99 -13.41 18.26
CA GLN A 28 7.10 -12.49 17.55
C GLN A 28 6.56 -13.14 16.25
N PRO A 29 5.46 -12.61 15.67
CA PRO A 29 4.94 -13.06 14.39
C PRO A 29 5.99 -13.06 13.25
N GLU A 30 6.92 -12.11 13.28
CA GLU A 30 8.04 -11.99 12.33
C GLU A 30 8.99 -13.18 12.41
N ASP A 31 9.19 -13.75 13.61
CA ASP A 31 10.02 -14.95 13.78
C ASP A 31 9.32 -16.18 13.18
N PHE A 32 8.00 -16.29 13.38
CA PHE A 32 7.22 -17.33 12.73
C PHE A 32 7.30 -17.24 11.20
N ALA A 33 7.24 -16.03 10.67
CA ALA A 33 7.32 -15.76 9.24
C ALA A 33 8.67 -16.22 8.64
N LYS A 34 9.79 -16.09 9.38
CA LYS A 34 11.11 -16.57 8.94
C LYS A 34 11.14 -18.09 8.74
N PHE A 35 10.39 -18.84 9.57
CA PHE A 35 10.30 -20.29 9.45
C PHE A 35 9.27 -20.75 8.43
N HIS A 36 8.28 -19.92 8.11
CA HIS A 36 7.20 -20.22 7.17
C HIS A 36 7.02 -19.12 6.10
N PRO A 37 8.06 -18.80 5.30
CA PRO A 37 8.02 -17.68 4.36
C PRO A 37 7.02 -17.84 3.23
N GLY A 38 6.67 -19.08 2.87
CA GLY A 38 5.70 -19.40 1.81
C GLY A 38 4.22 -19.25 2.21
N GLY A 39 3.92 -19.08 3.50
CA GLY A 39 2.56 -18.89 3.98
C GLY A 39 2.05 -17.47 3.75
N SER A 40 0.72 -17.28 3.77
CA SER A 40 0.09 -15.93 3.65
C SER A 40 0.60 -14.95 4.72
N LEU A 41 0.76 -15.43 5.95
CA LEU A 41 1.31 -14.65 7.07
C LEU A 41 2.80 -14.32 6.85
N GLY A 42 3.61 -15.29 6.39
CA GLY A 42 5.03 -15.08 6.10
C GLY A 42 5.24 -14.05 5.01
N ARG A 43 4.52 -14.16 3.90
CA ARG A 43 4.56 -13.17 2.82
C ARG A 43 4.19 -11.77 3.31
N ARG A 44 3.12 -11.65 4.09
CA ARG A 44 2.65 -10.37 4.60
C ARG A 44 3.64 -9.69 5.54
N LEU A 45 4.37 -10.43 6.37
CA LEU A 45 5.30 -9.90 7.35
C LEU A 45 6.72 -9.68 6.82
N LEU A 46 7.13 -10.43 5.78
CA LEU A 46 8.48 -10.33 5.22
C LEU A 46 8.54 -9.57 3.89
N CYS A 47 7.39 -9.39 3.20
CA CYS A 47 7.34 -8.70 1.93
C CYS A 47 7.57 -7.20 2.12
N ARG A 48 8.41 -6.62 1.28
CA ARG A 48 8.65 -5.18 1.24
C ARG A 48 7.78 -4.52 0.18
N VAL A 49 7.58 -3.22 0.31
CA VAL A 49 6.82 -2.43 -0.66
C VAL A 49 7.35 -2.61 -2.07
N LYS A 50 8.68 -2.63 -2.27
CA LYS A 50 9.33 -2.84 -3.58
C LYS A 50 8.97 -4.16 -4.25
N ASP A 51 8.59 -5.19 -3.47
CA ASP A 51 8.25 -6.51 -4.00
C ASP A 51 6.82 -6.57 -4.57
N GLN A 52 5.99 -5.58 -4.26
CA GLN A 52 4.57 -5.50 -4.63
C GLN A 52 4.19 -4.22 -5.37
N MET A 53 5.06 -3.21 -5.39
CA MET A 53 4.78 -1.93 -6.05
C MET A 53 4.67 -2.09 -7.56
N GLN A 54 3.82 -1.28 -8.17
CA GLN A 54 3.81 -1.09 -9.61
C GLN A 54 4.89 -0.06 -10.00
N THR A 55 5.69 -0.42 -10.98
CA THR A 55 6.78 0.43 -11.50
C THR A 55 6.37 1.20 -12.77
N ARG A 56 5.28 0.77 -13.43
CA ARG A 56 4.69 1.53 -14.53
C ARG A 56 3.82 2.65 -13.96
N LEU A 57 4.38 3.84 -13.87
CA LEU A 57 3.74 4.98 -13.23
C LEU A 57 2.80 5.73 -14.17
N PRO A 58 1.56 6.05 -13.74
CA PRO A 58 0.64 6.94 -14.46
C PRO A 58 1.05 8.40 -14.23
N ILE A 59 1.91 8.95 -15.08
CA ILE A 59 2.49 10.28 -14.91
C ILE A 59 1.74 11.31 -15.75
N ALA A 60 1.35 12.42 -15.12
CA ALA A 60 0.81 13.63 -15.73
C ALA A 60 1.75 14.82 -15.48
N ALA A 61 1.82 15.76 -16.42
CA ALA A 61 2.45 17.06 -16.21
C ALA A 61 1.48 18.02 -15.52
N LEU A 62 1.97 19.12 -14.93
CA LEU A 62 1.15 20.14 -14.30
C LEU A 62 0.07 20.71 -15.25
N THR A 63 0.39 20.82 -16.53
CA THR A 63 -0.47 21.38 -17.57
C THR A 63 -1.40 20.35 -18.25
N THR A 64 -1.31 19.06 -17.86
CA THR A 64 -2.14 18.01 -18.43
C THR A 64 -3.62 18.33 -18.24
N SER A 65 -4.41 18.19 -19.30
CA SER A 65 -5.85 18.48 -19.26
C SER A 65 -6.61 17.47 -18.39
N PHE A 66 -7.80 17.87 -17.93
CA PHE A 66 -8.71 16.99 -17.19
C PHE A 66 -8.95 15.65 -17.92
N THR A 67 -9.24 15.70 -19.22
CA THR A 67 -9.53 14.52 -20.03
C THR A 67 -8.31 13.59 -20.15
N ASP A 68 -7.12 14.18 -20.34
CA ASP A 68 -5.90 13.40 -20.43
C ASP A 68 -5.52 12.81 -19.06
N CYS A 69 -5.80 13.51 -17.96
CA CYS A 69 -5.63 12.95 -16.60
C CYS A 69 -6.49 11.69 -16.43
N LEU A 70 -7.77 11.72 -16.84
CA LEU A 70 -8.64 10.55 -16.80
C LEU A 70 -8.12 9.38 -17.64
N THR A 71 -7.57 9.67 -18.82
CA THR A 71 -6.97 8.66 -19.70
C THR A 71 -5.77 8.01 -19.02
N ILE A 72 -4.85 8.81 -18.44
CA ILE A 72 -3.68 8.35 -17.71
C ILE A 72 -4.08 7.46 -16.51
N MET A 73 -5.07 7.90 -15.73
CA MET A 73 -5.58 7.14 -14.58
C MET A 73 -6.18 5.80 -15.00
N ASN A 74 -6.95 5.79 -16.11
CA ASN A 74 -7.56 4.58 -16.64
C ASN A 74 -6.52 3.59 -17.19
N GLU A 75 -5.53 4.07 -17.92
CA GLU A 75 -4.42 3.24 -18.43
C GLU A 75 -3.56 2.67 -17.31
N GLY A 76 -3.34 3.44 -16.25
CA GLY A 76 -2.62 3.02 -15.05
C GLY A 76 -3.34 1.96 -14.24
N ARG A 77 -4.68 1.83 -14.39
CA ARG A 77 -5.56 0.88 -13.67
C ARG A 77 -5.49 0.96 -12.14
N MET A 78 -5.02 2.07 -11.61
CA MET A 78 -4.87 2.31 -10.17
C MET A 78 -5.77 3.44 -9.64
N GLY A 79 -6.62 4.02 -10.52
CA GLY A 79 -7.48 5.16 -10.13
C GLY A 79 -6.70 6.39 -9.66
N VAL A 80 -5.42 6.49 -10.01
CA VAL A 80 -4.55 7.61 -9.64
C VAL A 80 -3.69 8.07 -10.81
N ALA A 81 -3.27 9.36 -10.79
CA ALA A 81 -2.21 9.89 -11.62
C ALA A 81 -1.21 10.67 -10.75
N LEU A 82 0.07 10.49 -10.99
CA LEU A 82 1.15 11.24 -10.35
C LEU A 82 1.44 12.50 -11.15
N VAL A 83 1.37 13.65 -10.51
CA VAL A 83 1.70 14.92 -11.15
C VAL A 83 3.16 15.23 -10.90
N MET A 84 3.94 15.21 -11.99
CA MET A 84 5.39 15.38 -11.97
C MET A 84 5.80 16.65 -12.71
N GLU A 85 6.86 17.30 -12.22
CA GLU A 85 7.53 18.41 -12.88
C GLU A 85 9.05 18.24 -12.73
N GLN A 86 9.78 18.19 -13.84
CA GLN A 86 11.25 18.00 -13.83
C GLN A 86 11.71 16.82 -12.96
N GLN A 87 11.00 15.68 -13.05
CA GLN A 87 11.21 14.46 -12.25
C GLN A 87 10.89 14.61 -10.75
N GLN A 88 10.37 15.75 -10.31
CA GLN A 88 9.91 15.95 -8.94
C GLN A 88 8.42 15.69 -8.82
N LEU A 89 8.04 14.98 -7.78
CA LEU A 89 6.64 14.75 -7.43
C LEU A 89 6.02 16.04 -6.88
N ARG A 90 5.01 16.57 -7.58
CA ARG A 90 4.27 17.77 -7.19
C ARG A 90 2.96 17.43 -6.50
N GLY A 91 2.29 16.38 -6.96
CA GLY A 91 1.00 16.00 -6.42
C GLY A 91 0.53 14.64 -6.90
N ILE A 92 -0.65 14.28 -6.45
CA ILE A 92 -1.39 13.09 -6.86
C ILE A 92 -2.82 13.48 -7.18
N ILE A 93 -3.40 12.89 -8.22
CA ILE A 93 -4.82 12.98 -8.55
C ILE A 93 -5.41 11.60 -8.33
N THR A 94 -6.47 11.51 -7.56
CA THR A 94 -7.21 10.27 -7.29
C THR A 94 -8.64 10.37 -7.81
N ASP A 95 -9.35 9.24 -7.93
CA ASP A 95 -10.78 9.22 -8.24
C ASP A 95 -11.61 10.09 -7.27
N GLY A 96 -11.15 10.16 -6.02
CA GLY A 96 -11.75 11.03 -5.01
C GLY A 96 -11.59 12.51 -5.33
N ASP A 97 -10.42 12.93 -5.85
CA ASP A 97 -10.17 14.32 -6.26
C ASP A 97 -11.03 14.69 -7.46
N ILE A 98 -11.12 13.81 -8.45
CA ILE A 98 -11.99 13.99 -9.62
C ILE A 98 -13.45 14.17 -9.20
N ARG A 99 -13.98 13.28 -8.36
CA ARG A 99 -15.36 13.39 -7.85
C ARG A 99 -15.60 14.67 -7.09
N ARG A 100 -14.69 15.07 -6.20
CA ARG A 100 -14.79 16.35 -5.46
C ARG A 100 -14.78 17.55 -6.39
N ALA A 101 -13.90 17.57 -7.39
CA ALA A 101 -13.81 18.65 -8.36
C ALA A 101 -15.10 18.77 -9.18
N LEU A 102 -15.65 17.66 -9.65
CA LEU A 102 -16.94 17.65 -10.40
C LEU A 102 -18.11 18.11 -9.53
N THR A 103 -18.17 17.69 -8.28
CA THR A 103 -19.23 18.12 -7.34
C THR A 103 -19.15 19.62 -7.04
N ALA A 104 -17.94 20.16 -6.89
CA ALA A 104 -17.74 21.56 -6.55
C ALA A 104 -17.88 22.52 -7.74
N ASN A 105 -17.44 22.12 -8.94
CA ASN A 105 -17.30 23.03 -10.08
C ASN A 105 -18.19 22.65 -11.30
N GLY A 106 -18.88 21.50 -11.24
CA GLY A 106 -19.71 21.02 -12.35
C GLY A 106 -18.92 20.92 -13.66
N ALA A 107 -19.52 21.43 -14.74
CA ALA A 107 -18.91 21.42 -16.08
C ALA A 107 -17.58 22.20 -16.18
N ASN A 108 -17.34 23.18 -15.30
CA ASN A 108 -16.10 23.93 -15.28
C ASN A 108 -14.88 23.09 -14.92
N THR A 109 -15.09 21.89 -14.34
CA THR A 109 -14.02 20.94 -14.05
C THR A 109 -13.31 20.46 -15.33
N LEU A 110 -14.01 20.39 -16.44
CA LEU A 110 -13.47 19.93 -17.73
C LEU A 110 -12.37 20.83 -18.29
N SER A 111 -12.34 22.11 -17.90
CA SER A 111 -11.30 23.07 -18.31
C SER A 111 -10.10 23.13 -17.36
N LYS A 112 -10.13 22.35 -16.27
CA LYS A 112 -9.04 22.35 -15.27
C LYS A 112 -7.84 21.53 -15.73
N THR A 113 -6.67 21.92 -15.21
CA THR A 113 -5.40 21.22 -15.42
C THR A 113 -5.10 20.29 -14.24
N ALA A 114 -4.12 19.40 -14.42
CA ALA A 114 -3.63 18.52 -13.36
C ALA A 114 -3.21 19.29 -12.11
N GLN A 115 -2.58 20.47 -12.27
CA GLN A 115 -2.17 21.32 -11.16
C GLN A 115 -3.35 21.80 -10.30
N GLU A 116 -4.49 22.07 -10.93
CA GLU A 116 -5.70 22.52 -10.24
C GLU A 116 -6.52 21.40 -9.61
N LEU A 117 -6.29 20.15 -10.05
CA LEU A 117 -7.00 18.96 -9.60
C LEU A 117 -6.24 18.21 -8.51
N MET A 118 -4.92 18.30 -8.50
CA MET A 118 -4.05 17.49 -7.64
C MET A 118 -4.18 17.82 -6.16
N THR A 119 -4.03 16.81 -5.33
CA THR A 119 -3.64 16.97 -3.93
C THR A 119 -2.12 17.15 -3.87
N SER A 120 -1.66 18.31 -3.39
CA SER A 120 -0.24 18.59 -3.21
C SER A 120 0.35 17.78 -2.05
N HIS A 121 1.66 17.53 -2.11
CA HIS A 121 2.41 16.81 -1.08
C HIS A 121 1.78 15.42 -0.77
N PRO A 122 1.72 14.53 -1.75
CA PRO A 122 1.16 13.20 -1.55
C PRO A 122 1.97 12.43 -0.51
N LYS A 123 1.30 11.52 0.18
CA LYS A 123 1.97 10.64 1.14
C LYS A 123 2.90 9.69 0.39
N THR A 124 4.12 9.58 0.89
CA THR A 124 5.16 8.69 0.34
C THR A 124 5.55 7.64 1.35
N ILE A 125 6.15 6.56 0.86
CA ILE A 125 6.71 5.50 1.67
C ILE A 125 8.01 5.00 1.03
N HIS A 126 8.96 4.58 1.85
CA HIS A 126 10.23 4.07 1.35
C HIS A 126 10.06 2.67 0.78
N GLN A 127 10.75 2.36 -0.31
CA GLN A 127 10.64 1.07 -1.02
C GLN A 127 10.99 -0.14 -0.16
N ASP A 128 11.87 0.02 0.82
CA ASP A 128 12.31 -1.05 1.72
C ASP A 128 11.44 -1.20 2.98
N THR A 129 10.39 -0.40 3.14
CA THR A 129 9.41 -0.54 4.22
C THR A 129 8.66 -1.86 4.07
N TYR A 130 8.30 -2.49 5.18
CA TYR A 130 7.48 -3.70 5.15
C TYR A 130 6.06 -3.39 4.62
N LEU A 131 5.52 -4.32 3.83
CA LEU A 131 4.19 -4.15 3.24
C LEU A 131 3.10 -3.99 4.32
N SER A 132 3.22 -4.70 5.43
CA SER A 132 2.33 -4.57 6.60
C SER A 132 2.32 -3.16 7.21
N GLU A 133 3.46 -2.50 7.25
CA GLU A 133 3.57 -1.11 7.73
C GLU A 133 2.89 -0.16 6.74
N ALA A 134 3.10 -0.35 5.43
CA ALA A 134 2.44 0.42 4.38
C ALA A 134 0.91 0.28 4.46
N GLU A 135 0.41 -0.94 4.65
CA GLU A 135 -1.02 -1.21 4.85
C GLU A 135 -1.57 -0.48 6.08
N ASN A 136 -0.89 -0.56 7.21
CA ASN A 136 -1.30 0.10 8.45
C ASN A 136 -1.28 1.63 8.29
N TYR A 137 -0.27 2.16 7.60
CA TYR A 137 -0.18 3.59 7.30
C TYR A 137 -1.35 4.06 6.41
N MET A 138 -1.67 3.31 5.35
CA MET A 138 -2.82 3.61 4.48
C MET A 138 -4.14 3.59 5.24
N LYS A 139 -4.35 2.58 6.10
CA LYS A 139 -5.56 2.49 6.95
C LYS A 139 -5.68 3.66 7.92
N ALA A 140 -4.59 4.02 8.61
CA ALA A 140 -4.57 5.12 9.57
C ALA A 140 -4.90 6.48 8.92
N HIS A 141 -4.45 6.68 7.67
CA HIS A 141 -4.67 7.91 6.92
C HIS A 141 -5.88 7.86 5.98
N LYS A 142 -6.61 6.74 5.94
CA LYS A 142 -7.79 6.52 5.07
C LYS A 142 -7.47 6.78 3.59
N ILE A 143 -6.32 6.31 3.13
CA ILE A 143 -5.87 6.38 1.74
C ILE A 143 -5.70 4.98 1.19
N HIS A 144 -5.83 4.81 -0.14
CA HIS A 144 -5.78 3.50 -0.81
C HIS A 144 -4.49 3.29 -1.60
N SER A 145 -3.70 4.34 -1.79
CA SER A 145 -2.44 4.28 -2.53
C SER A 145 -1.36 5.13 -1.88
N LEU A 146 -0.10 4.70 -2.03
CA LEU A 146 1.08 5.42 -1.58
C LEU A 146 2.08 5.50 -2.71
N VAL A 147 2.71 6.66 -2.82
CA VAL A 147 3.85 6.85 -3.73
C VAL A 147 5.09 6.25 -3.07
N VAL A 148 5.80 5.41 -3.81
CA VAL A 148 7.01 4.73 -3.33
C VAL A 148 8.23 5.50 -3.77
N VAL A 149 9.15 5.75 -2.83
CA VAL A 149 10.39 6.49 -3.07
C VAL A 149 11.62 5.67 -2.68
N ASP A 150 12.75 5.96 -3.31
CA ASP A 150 14.07 5.42 -2.98
C ASP A 150 14.81 6.29 -1.95
N ASP A 151 16.07 5.92 -1.63
CA ASP A 151 16.94 6.66 -0.71
C ASP A 151 17.21 8.10 -1.16
N ALA A 152 17.18 8.36 -2.47
CA ALA A 152 17.38 9.69 -3.05
C ALA A 152 16.07 10.49 -3.17
N GLN A 153 14.94 9.96 -2.62
CA GLN A 153 13.61 10.54 -2.71
C GLN A 153 13.04 10.60 -4.15
N ASN A 154 13.58 9.81 -5.07
CA ASN A 154 12.98 9.65 -6.39
C ASN A 154 11.77 8.73 -6.31
N VAL A 155 10.75 9.02 -7.12
CA VAL A 155 9.58 8.15 -7.25
C VAL A 155 9.96 6.90 -8.04
N VAL A 156 9.84 5.73 -7.41
CA VAL A 156 10.19 4.43 -8.01
C VAL A 156 8.98 3.52 -8.21
N GLY A 157 7.85 3.84 -7.59
CA GLY A 157 6.67 2.98 -7.69
C GLY A 157 5.41 3.60 -7.10
N LEU A 158 4.33 2.84 -7.22
CA LEU A 158 3.06 3.03 -6.54
C LEU A 158 2.66 1.71 -5.88
N VAL A 159 2.16 1.77 -4.65
CA VAL A 159 1.57 0.62 -3.98
C VAL A 159 0.12 0.92 -3.60
N GLU A 160 -0.76 -0.04 -3.87
CA GLU A 160 -2.17 0.01 -3.50
C GLU A 160 -2.50 -1.07 -2.49
N PHE A 161 -3.51 -0.78 -1.69
CA PHE A 161 -4.12 -1.77 -0.85
C PHE A 161 -5.58 -1.99 -1.26
N SER A 162 -5.85 -3.20 -1.75
CA SER A 162 -7.24 -3.67 -1.98
C SER A 162 -7.80 -4.15 -0.65
N SER A 163 -8.81 -3.47 -0.15
CA SER A 163 -9.59 -3.91 1.01
C SER A 163 -10.45 -5.13 0.68
#